data_ce50d2a988a56cb0184e4368e5e1ad5a
#
_entry.id   ce50d2a988a56cb0184e4368e5e1ad5a
#
_cell.length_a   1.000
_cell.length_b   1.000
_cell.length_c   1.000
_cell.angle_alpha   90.00
_cell.angle_beta   90.00
_cell.angle_gamma   90.00
#
_symmetry.space_group_name_H-M   'P 1'
#
loop_
_entity.id
_entity.type
_entity.pdbx_description
1 polymer ?
#
loop_
_entity_poly.entity_id
_entity_poly.type
_entity_poly.pdbx_seq_one_letter_code
_entity_poly.pdbx_strand_id
1 'polypeptide(L)'
;MIGTRNAKKGPRALIVALFAAISSASTAYAAGEPTQRNEPAWQSDPVMVQLEGYTSKKDWPGATAYMKDAVERNPSSADYNNLYAYVMRKGPNPNMDLVFKHYNEALRIDPNHRGAHEYIGEAYLMVRNPAKAKEHLAVLDRLCTFGCEEYTDLKKAVAEYEAKNK
;
A
#
# COMPACT_ATOMS: atom_id res chain seq x y z
N MET A 1 -54.88 58.82 -9.57
CA MET A 1 -56.08 58.12 -10.10
C MET A 1 -55.94 56.71 -9.57
N ILE A 2 -56.57 56.42 -8.46
CA ILE A 2 -57.90 55.86 -8.27
C ILE A 2 -57.97 54.44 -8.83
N GLY A 3 -58.20 53.49 -7.92
CA GLY A 3 -58.73 52.17 -8.26
C GLY A 3 -58.59 51.14 -7.19
N THR A 4 -59.21 51.35 -6.03
CA THR A 4 -59.52 50.34 -4.98
C THR A 4 -60.66 49.44 -5.45
N ARG A 5 -60.61 48.12 -5.22
CA ARG A 5 -61.77 47.27 -4.96
C ARG A 5 -61.39 46.00 -4.23
N ASN A 6 -61.64 45.96 -3.05
CA ASN A 6 -62.51 45.28 -2.07
C ASN A 6 -63.04 43.92 -2.45
N ALA A 7 -62.70 42.97 -1.54
CA ALA A 7 -63.52 41.98 -0.83
C ALA A 7 -64.31 40.93 -1.58
N LYS A 8 -64.11 39.67 -1.17
CA LYS A 8 -65.21 38.91 -0.56
C LYS A 8 -64.67 37.69 0.19
N LYS A 9 -64.97 37.66 1.49
CA LYS A 9 -64.86 36.47 2.36
C LYS A 9 -65.99 35.48 1.98
N GLY A 10 -65.67 34.21 1.80
CA GLY A 10 -66.59 33.08 1.71
C GLY A 10 -66.20 32.02 2.75
N PRO A 11 -67.15 31.18 3.19
CA PRO A 11 -67.08 30.59 4.53
C PRO A 11 -66.26 29.37 4.69
N ARG A 12 -65.75 29.22 5.93
CA ARG A 12 -65.03 28.07 6.45
C ARG A 12 -65.90 26.82 6.39
N ALA A 13 -65.50 25.79 5.64
CA ALA A 13 -65.95 24.40 5.81
C ALA A 13 -64.88 23.63 6.58
N LEU A 14 -65.23 23.26 7.82
CA LEU A 14 -64.45 22.31 8.61
C LEU A 14 -64.66 20.91 7.99
N ILE A 15 -63.61 20.38 7.36
CA ILE A 15 -63.56 18.96 7.03
C ILE A 15 -62.64 18.29 8.06
N VAL A 16 -63.27 17.60 9.00
CA VAL A 16 -62.60 16.68 9.92
C VAL A 16 -62.26 15.43 9.13
N ALA A 17 -61.04 15.32 8.67
CA ALA A 17 -60.54 14.09 8.09
C ALA A 17 -59.88 13.24 9.18
N LEU A 18 -60.55 12.14 9.52
CA LEU A 18 -60.01 11.05 10.35
C LEU A 18 -58.84 10.44 9.53
N PHE A 19 -57.62 10.71 9.91
CA PHE A 19 -56.46 9.91 9.43
C PHE A 19 -56.34 8.68 10.33
N ALA A 20 -56.76 7.54 9.80
CA ALA A 20 -56.41 6.23 10.35
C ALA A 20 -54.87 6.08 10.23
N ALA A 21 -54.19 5.99 11.37
CA ALA A 21 -52.76 5.69 11.43
C ALA A 21 -52.55 4.22 11.00
N ILE A 22 -52.15 4.03 9.77
CA ILE A 22 -51.57 2.77 9.30
C ILE A 22 -50.12 2.74 9.78
N SER A 23 -49.88 2.06 10.91
CA SER A 23 -48.54 1.68 11.33
C SER A 23 -47.96 0.69 10.33
N SER A 24 -47.26 1.18 9.31
CA SER A 24 -46.36 0.34 8.51
C SER A 24 -45.14 0.06 9.36
N ALA A 25 -45.08 -1.13 9.94
CA ALA A 25 -43.82 -1.66 10.48
C ALA A 25 -42.81 -1.82 9.32
N SER A 26 -41.97 -0.81 9.15
CA SER A 26 -40.77 -0.94 8.29
C SER A 26 -39.86 -1.94 8.96
N THR A 27 -39.86 -3.18 8.48
CA THR A 27 -38.73 -4.10 8.74
C THR A 27 -37.51 -3.46 8.13
N ALA A 28 -36.69 -2.82 8.98
CA ALA A 28 -35.32 -2.46 8.59
C ALA A 28 -34.59 -3.78 8.25
N TYR A 29 -34.49 -4.05 6.97
CA TYR A 29 -33.43 -4.97 6.49
C TYR A 29 -32.13 -4.35 6.97
N ALA A 30 -31.50 -4.98 7.97
CA ALA A 30 -30.13 -4.72 8.28
C ALA A 30 -29.33 -5.06 7.00
N ALA A 31 -29.05 -4.04 6.20
CA ALA A 31 -28.02 -4.15 5.19
C ALA A 31 -26.76 -4.53 5.98
N GLY A 32 -26.30 -5.78 5.83
CA GLY A 32 -25.06 -6.23 6.42
C GLY A 32 -24.01 -5.17 6.08
N GLU A 33 -23.31 -4.71 7.10
CA GLU A 33 -22.14 -3.85 6.89
C GLU A 33 -21.30 -4.50 5.81
N PRO A 34 -20.78 -3.73 4.82
CA PRO A 34 -19.87 -4.28 3.84
C PRO A 34 -18.74 -4.95 4.62
N THR A 35 -18.61 -6.26 4.50
CA THR A 35 -17.51 -7.01 5.08
C THR A 35 -16.25 -6.27 4.68
N GLN A 36 -15.58 -5.63 5.65
CA GLN A 36 -14.28 -5.04 5.42
C GLN A 36 -13.43 -6.16 4.83
N ARG A 37 -13.17 -6.10 3.53
CA ARG A 37 -12.16 -6.94 2.93
C ARG A 37 -10.91 -6.69 3.76
N ASN A 38 -10.31 -7.74 4.30
CA ASN A 38 -9.03 -7.66 4.97
C ASN A 38 -7.99 -7.28 3.90
N GLU A 39 -8.01 -6.01 3.54
CA GLU A 39 -6.96 -5.44 2.70
C GLU A 39 -5.65 -5.59 3.50
N PRO A 40 -4.57 -6.04 2.87
CA PRO A 40 -3.28 -6.10 3.55
C PRO A 40 -2.95 -4.76 4.19
N ALA A 41 -2.44 -4.75 5.42
CA ALA A 41 -2.20 -3.52 6.19
C ALA A 41 -1.38 -2.47 5.43
N TRP A 42 -0.51 -2.89 4.50
CA TRP A 42 0.26 -1.98 3.65
C TRP A 42 -0.58 -1.19 2.65
N GLN A 43 -1.75 -1.72 2.18
CA GLN A 43 -2.64 -0.99 1.26
C GLN A 43 -3.37 0.17 1.97
N SER A 44 -3.44 0.15 3.29
CA SER A 44 -4.02 1.22 4.10
C SER A 44 -2.97 2.22 4.61
N ASP A 45 -1.67 1.94 4.43
CA ASP A 45 -0.60 2.86 4.81
C ASP A 45 -0.49 4.00 3.80
N PRO A 46 -0.74 5.26 4.21
CA PRO A 46 -0.67 6.42 3.31
C PRO A 46 0.70 6.57 2.63
N VAL A 47 1.77 6.12 3.29
CA VAL A 47 3.14 6.19 2.74
C VAL A 47 3.26 5.23 1.55
N MET A 48 2.72 4.02 1.66
CA MET A 48 2.74 3.04 0.58
C MET A 48 1.90 3.49 -0.62
N VAL A 49 0.71 4.01 -0.37
CA VAL A 49 -0.18 4.54 -1.42
C VAL A 49 0.49 5.69 -2.19
N GLN A 50 1.14 6.61 -1.47
CA GLN A 50 1.84 7.72 -2.11
C GLN A 50 3.08 7.25 -2.87
N LEU A 51 3.82 6.27 -2.34
CA LEU A 51 4.99 5.67 -2.99
C LEU A 51 4.63 5.02 -4.32
N GLU A 52 3.49 4.32 -4.40
CA GLU A 52 2.99 3.74 -5.65
C GLU A 52 2.81 4.80 -6.73
N GLY A 53 2.36 6.01 -6.36
CA GLY A 53 2.25 7.14 -7.28
C GLY A 53 3.57 7.57 -7.93
N TYR A 54 4.70 7.41 -7.23
CA TYR A 54 6.03 7.65 -7.80
C TYR A 54 6.54 6.46 -8.61
N THR A 55 6.41 5.24 -8.08
CA THR A 55 6.99 4.03 -8.69
C THR A 55 6.28 3.67 -9.99
N SER A 56 4.95 3.85 -10.09
CA SER A 56 4.18 3.65 -11.31
C SER A 56 4.64 4.56 -12.46
N LYS A 57 5.09 5.77 -12.15
CA LYS A 57 5.66 6.74 -13.10
C LYS A 57 7.17 6.55 -13.29
N LYS A 58 7.80 5.63 -12.58
CA LYS A 58 9.26 5.44 -12.51
C LYS A 58 10.02 6.71 -12.10
N ASP A 59 9.37 7.55 -11.28
CA ASP A 59 10.03 8.73 -10.69
C ASP A 59 10.85 8.30 -9.47
N TRP A 60 12.00 7.67 -9.75
CA TRP A 60 12.90 7.17 -8.72
C TRP A 60 13.50 8.27 -7.84
N PRO A 61 13.89 9.44 -8.39
CA PRO A 61 14.35 10.56 -7.56
C PRO A 61 13.28 11.06 -6.58
N GLY A 62 12.03 11.25 -7.05
CA GLY A 62 10.91 11.64 -6.21
C GLY A 62 10.58 10.59 -5.16
N ALA A 63 10.53 9.30 -5.55
CA ALA A 63 10.34 8.18 -4.63
C ALA A 63 11.44 8.13 -3.55
N THR A 64 12.69 8.36 -3.94
CA THR A 64 13.83 8.35 -3.00
C THR A 64 13.74 9.48 -1.99
N ALA A 65 13.42 10.71 -2.43
CA ALA A 65 13.24 11.85 -1.53
C ALA A 65 12.06 11.62 -0.55
N TYR A 66 10.95 11.09 -1.06
CA TYR A 66 9.77 10.77 -0.27
C TYR A 66 10.05 9.70 0.78
N MET A 67 10.70 8.59 0.40
CA MET A 67 11.00 7.50 1.33
C MET A 67 12.08 7.88 2.35
N LYS A 68 13.02 8.78 1.99
CA LYS A 68 13.97 9.34 2.95
C LYS A 68 13.24 10.00 4.11
N ASP A 69 12.30 10.89 3.83
CA ASP A 69 11.49 11.58 4.83
C ASP A 69 10.63 10.59 5.65
N ALA A 70 10.06 9.56 5.01
CA ALA A 70 9.30 8.52 5.70
C ALA A 70 10.17 7.73 6.71
N VAL A 71 11.39 7.35 6.33
CA VAL A 71 12.35 6.66 7.21
C VAL A 71 12.82 7.58 8.36
N GLU A 72 13.05 8.87 8.09
CA GLU A 72 13.43 9.83 9.12
C GLU A 72 12.34 9.99 10.19
N ARG A 73 11.05 9.95 9.79
CA ARG A 73 9.91 10.00 10.73
C ARG A 73 9.66 8.69 11.47
N ASN A 74 9.95 7.55 10.85
CA ASN A 74 9.77 6.23 11.45
C ASN A 74 10.96 5.31 11.14
N PRO A 75 12.12 5.52 11.78
CA PRO A 75 13.34 4.77 11.51
C PRO A 75 13.27 3.29 11.92
N SER A 76 12.31 2.93 12.75
CA SER A 76 12.11 1.55 13.23
C SER A 76 11.13 0.74 12.35
N SER A 77 10.65 1.27 11.23
CA SER A 77 9.87 0.50 10.26
C SER A 77 10.79 -0.31 9.35
N ALA A 78 10.66 -1.64 9.40
CA ALA A 78 11.36 -2.53 8.47
C ALA A 78 10.93 -2.27 7.02
N ASP A 79 9.61 -2.13 6.78
CA ASP A 79 9.06 -1.84 5.47
C ASP A 79 9.62 -0.54 4.87
N TYR A 80 9.67 0.55 5.68
CA TYR A 80 10.16 1.82 5.16
C TYR A 80 11.66 1.78 4.82
N ASN A 81 12.47 1.13 5.68
CA ASN A 81 13.89 0.92 5.37
C ASN A 81 14.08 0.06 4.11
N ASN A 82 13.31 -1.02 3.97
CA ASN A 82 13.33 -1.88 2.79
C ASN A 82 12.96 -1.09 1.51
N LEU A 83 11.86 -0.34 1.53
CA LEU A 83 11.38 0.41 0.37
C LEU A 83 12.28 1.61 0.05
N TYR A 84 12.88 2.25 1.05
CA TYR A 84 13.87 3.30 0.79
C TYR A 84 15.09 2.74 0.07
N ALA A 85 15.61 1.60 0.50
CA ALA A 85 16.69 0.91 -0.20
C ALA A 85 16.29 0.50 -1.63
N TYR A 86 15.07 -0.02 -1.80
CA TYR A 86 14.53 -0.41 -3.09
C TYR A 86 14.50 0.75 -4.09
N VAL A 87 13.92 1.90 -3.71
CA VAL A 87 13.80 3.04 -4.63
C VAL A 87 15.16 3.67 -4.95
N MET A 88 16.11 3.71 -3.98
CA MET A 88 17.48 4.11 -4.23
C MET A 88 18.16 3.19 -5.25
N ARG A 89 18.00 1.86 -5.08
CA ARG A 89 18.59 0.86 -5.99
C ARG A 89 18.03 0.94 -7.41
N LYS A 90 16.75 1.28 -7.55
CA LYS A 90 16.07 1.44 -8.86
C LYS A 90 16.40 2.78 -9.53
N GLY A 91 16.92 3.73 -8.80
CA GLY A 91 17.29 5.05 -9.31
C GLY A 91 18.55 5.03 -10.19
N PRO A 92 18.85 6.15 -10.87
CA PRO A 92 20.08 6.30 -11.62
C PRO A 92 21.28 6.41 -10.66
N ASN A 93 22.37 5.68 -10.96
CA ASN A 93 23.62 5.71 -10.18
C ASN A 93 23.43 5.44 -8.67
N PRO A 94 22.90 4.28 -8.27
CA PRO A 94 22.61 3.97 -6.89
C PRO A 94 23.88 3.96 -6.03
N ASN A 95 23.81 4.61 -4.86
CA ASN A 95 24.82 4.45 -3.82
C ASN A 95 24.59 3.09 -3.13
N MET A 96 25.32 2.07 -3.56
CA MET A 96 25.13 0.70 -3.06
C MET A 96 25.45 0.54 -1.59
N ASP A 97 26.37 1.32 -1.02
CA ASP A 97 26.67 1.27 0.43
C ASP A 97 25.44 1.72 1.24
N LEU A 98 24.77 2.78 0.81
CA LEU A 98 23.56 3.27 1.45
C LEU A 98 22.38 2.32 1.23
N VAL A 99 22.25 1.73 0.03
CA VAL A 99 21.27 0.69 -0.29
C VAL A 99 21.41 -0.49 0.67
N PHE A 100 22.62 -1.04 0.82
CA PHE A 100 22.87 -2.15 1.74
C PHE A 100 22.65 -1.77 3.20
N LYS A 101 23.02 -0.55 3.60
CA LYS A 101 22.76 -0.04 4.95
C LYS A 101 21.26 -0.17 5.32
N HIS A 102 20.37 0.29 4.45
CA HIS A 102 18.94 0.29 4.74
C HIS A 102 18.30 -1.10 4.60
N TYR A 103 18.73 -1.95 3.66
CA TYR A 103 18.28 -3.35 3.65
C TYR A 103 18.72 -4.10 4.91
N ASN A 104 19.95 -3.92 5.35
CA ASN A 104 20.44 -4.53 6.58
C ASN A 104 19.69 -3.99 7.81
N GLU A 105 19.31 -2.72 7.83
CA GLU A 105 18.49 -2.16 8.90
C GLU A 105 17.08 -2.76 8.90
N ALA A 106 16.46 -2.94 7.74
CA ALA A 106 15.18 -3.64 7.63
C ALA A 106 15.28 -5.07 8.20
N LEU A 107 16.32 -5.82 7.84
CA LEU A 107 16.56 -7.18 8.34
C LEU A 107 17.00 -7.23 9.82
N ARG A 108 17.58 -6.17 10.35
CA ARG A 108 17.87 -6.04 11.79
C ARG A 108 16.59 -5.86 12.60
N ILE A 109 15.61 -5.09 12.05
CA ILE A 109 14.31 -4.83 12.66
C ILE A 109 13.42 -6.07 12.55
N ASP A 110 13.31 -6.63 11.35
CA ASP A 110 12.59 -7.87 11.07
C ASP A 110 13.46 -8.87 10.30
N PRO A 111 14.09 -9.84 10.98
CA PRO A 111 14.91 -10.87 10.36
C PRO A 111 14.17 -11.80 9.39
N ASN A 112 12.84 -11.79 9.39
CA ASN A 112 12.00 -12.60 8.51
C ASN A 112 11.32 -11.78 7.41
N HIS A 113 11.73 -10.53 7.22
CA HIS A 113 11.15 -9.65 6.21
C HIS A 113 11.45 -10.14 4.79
N ARG A 114 10.49 -10.83 4.18
CA ARG A 114 10.67 -11.51 2.89
C ARG A 114 11.11 -10.56 1.78
N GLY A 115 10.42 -9.41 1.61
CA GLY A 115 10.80 -8.43 0.59
C GLY A 115 12.22 -7.86 0.78
N ALA A 116 12.71 -7.72 2.03
CA ALA A 116 14.09 -7.30 2.26
C ALA A 116 15.10 -8.38 1.87
N HIS A 117 14.79 -9.67 2.11
CA HIS A 117 15.63 -10.77 1.64
C HIS A 117 15.67 -10.86 0.11
N GLU A 118 14.54 -10.68 -0.56
CA GLU A 118 14.48 -10.64 -2.02
C GLU A 118 15.35 -9.49 -2.55
N TYR A 119 15.06 -8.27 -2.13
CA TYR A 119 15.68 -7.08 -2.72
C TYR A 119 17.15 -6.91 -2.40
N ILE A 120 17.62 -7.30 -1.21
CA ILE A 120 19.05 -7.32 -0.90
C ILE A 120 19.76 -8.42 -1.70
N GLY A 121 19.10 -9.56 -1.95
CA GLY A 121 19.60 -10.62 -2.82
C GLY A 121 19.83 -10.10 -4.24
N GLU A 122 18.86 -9.39 -4.81
CA GLU A 122 19.03 -8.72 -6.12
C GLU A 122 20.13 -7.66 -6.10
N ALA A 123 20.25 -6.89 -5.01
CA ALA A 123 21.33 -5.91 -4.85
C ALA A 123 22.71 -6.58 -4.87
N TYR A 124 22.85 -7.75 -4.26
CA TYR A 124 24.11 -8.53 -4.32
C TYR A 124 24.44 -9.01 -5.74
N LEU A 125 23.44 -9.36 -6.55
CA LEU A 125 23.69 -9.69 -7.96
C LEU A 125 24.21 -8.47 -8.75
N MET A 126 23.70 -7.27 -8.47
CA MET A 126 24.17 -6.03 -9.11
C MET A 126 25.65 -5.76 -8.82
N VAL A 127 26.12 -6.08 -7.61
CA VAL A 127 27.56 -5.93 -7.23
C VAL A 127 28.38 -7.21 -7.47
N ARG A 128 27.87 -8.13 -8.30
CA ARG A 128 28.54 -9.37 -8.71
C ARG A 128 28.89 -10.31 -7.54
N ASN A 129 28.03 -10.38 -6.55
CA ASN A 129 28.17 -11.29 -5.41
C ASN A 129 27.00 -12.32 -5.35
N PRO A 130 26.94 -13.28 -6.29
CA PRO A 130 25.87 -14.27 -6.32
C PRO A 130 25.88 -15.21 -5.12
N ALA A 131 27.01 -15.37 -4.44
CA ALA A 131 27.08 -16.19 -3.23
C ALA A 131 26.19 -15.59 -2.12
N LYS A 132 26.26 -14.28 -1.90
CA LYS A 132 25.38 -13.60 -0.94
C LYS A 132 23.90 -13.60 -1.38
N ALA A 133 23.62 -13.43 -2.66
CA ALA A 133 22.26 -13.56 -3.17
C ALA A 133 21.63 -14.94 -2.84
N LYS A 134 22.41 -16.02 -3.00
CA LYS A 134 21.99 -17.38 -2.65
C LYS A 134 21.76 -17.60 -1.15
N GLU A 135 22.54 -16.93 -0.29
CA GLU A 135 22.27 -16.97 1.16
C GLU A 135 20.87 -16.44 1.48
N HIS A 136 20.50 -15.30 0.90
CA HIS A 136 19.15 -14.73 1.07
C HIS A 136 18.06 -15.58 0.42
N LEU A 137 18.34 -16.18 -0.74
CA LEU A 137 17.42 -17.12 -1.38
C LEU A 137 17.16 -18.35 -0.47
N ALA A 138 18.19 -18.87 0.20
CA ALA A 138 18.03 -19.98 1.14
C ALA A 138 17.23 -19.59 2.40
N VAL A 139 17.25 -18.32 2.81
CA VAL A 139 16.35 -17.83 3.87
C VAL A 139 14.91 -17.83 3.38
N LEU A 140 14.65 -17.28 2.19
CA LEU A 140 13.31 -17.27 1.58
C LEU A 140 12.75 -18.68 1.38
N ASP A 141 13.57 -19.66 0.99
CA ASP A 141 13.16 -21.06 0.85
C ASP A 141 12.57 -21.63 2.17
N ARG A 142 13.17 -21.25 3.31
CA ARG A 142 12.66 -21.64 4.64
C ARG A 142 11.43 -20.87 5.06
N LEU A 143 11.33 -19.58 4.72
CA LEU A 143 10.20 -18.74 5.11
C LEU A 143 8.94 -19.01 4.27
N CYS A 144 9.11 -19.50 3.05
CA CYS A 144 8.06 -19.66 2.04
C CYS A 144 7.71 -21.15 1.79
N THR A 145 7.38 -21.91 2.83
CA THR A 145 7.12 -23.37 2.77
C THR A 145 6.06 -23.78 1.75
N PHE A 146 5.12 -22.89 1.43
CA PHE A 146 4.08 -23.11 0.41
C PHE A 146 4.30 -22.26 -0.85
N GLY A 147 5.48 -21.69 -1.01
CA GLY A 147 5.81 -20.77 -2.08
C GLY A 147 5.44 -19.31 -1.73
N CYS A 148 6.17 -18.36 -2.28
CA CYS A 148 5.88 -16.93 -2.24
C CYS A 148 6.53 -16.25 -3.44
N GLU A 149 6.07 -15.05 -3.76
CA GLU A 149 6.56 -14.26 -4.89
C GLU A 149 8.04 -13.94 -4.71
N GLU A 150 8.42 -13.50 -3.53
CA GLU A 150 9.78 -13.08 -3.19
C GLU A 150 10.83 -14.19 -3.41
N TYR A 151 10.49 -15.44 -3.04
CA TYR A 151 11.34 -16.59 -3.33
C TYR A 151 11.45 -16.86 -4.82
N THR A 152 10.31 -16.82 -5.53
CA THR A 152 10.25 -17.11 -6.97
C THR A 152 11.06 -16.10 -7.76
N ASP A 153 10.95 -14.82 -7.42
CA ASP A 153 11.60 -13.72 -8.12
C ASP A 153 13.11 -13.71 -7.87
N LEU A 154 13.55 -13.87 -6.63
CA LEU A 154 14.98 -13.96 -6.36
C LEU A 154 15.60 -15.22 -6.97
N LYS A 155 14.91 -16.37 -6.95
CA LYS A 155 15.38 -17.60 -7.59
C LYS A 155 15.58 -17.40 -9.10
N LYS A 156 14.63 -16.76 -9.75
CA LYS A 156 14.72 -16.40 -11.16
C LYS A 156 15.89 -15.47 -11.43
N ALA A 157 16.04 -14.40 -10.63
CA ALA A 157 17.13 -13.44 -10.78
C ALA A 157 18.52 -14.11 -10.64
N VAL A 158 18.68 -15.01 -9.67
CA VAL A 158 19.93 -15.81 -9.50
C VAL A 158 20.19 -16.67 -10.72
N ALA A 159 19.19 -17.40 -11.21
CA ALA A 159 19.33 -18.26 -12.37
C ALA A 159 19.70 -17.48 -13.64
N GLU A 160 19.07 -16.33 -13.87
CA GLU A 160 19.38 -15.44 -14.99
C GLU A 160 20.79 -14.87 -14.90
N TYR A 161 21.23 -14.49 -13.70
CA TYR A 161 22.59 -14.01 -13.46
C TYR A 161 23.62 -15.09 -13.80
N GLU A 162 23.42 -16.31 -13.33
CA GLU A 162 24.34 -17.43 -13.59
C GLU A 162 24.39 -17.83 -15.08
N ALA A 163 23.26 -17.76 -15.77
CA ALA A 163 23.21 -18.05 -17.21
C ALA A 163 24.02 -17.02 -18.04
N LYS A 164 24.03 -15.76 -17.61
CA LYS A 164 24.75 -14.66 -18.30
C LYS A 164 26.24 -14.58 -17.98
N ASN A 165 26.69 -15.25 -16.91
CA ASN A 165 28.05 -15.13 -16.40
C ASN A 165 28.80 -16.50 -16.37
N LYS A 166 28.36 -17.44 -17.20
CA LYS A 166 29.03 -18.73 -17.45
C LYS A 166 30.27 -18.58 -18.31
#